data_4db2968b4449fc913c7a43fd0f2ebace
#
_entry.id   4db2968b4449fc913c7a43fd0f2ebace
#
_cell.length_a   1.000
_cell.length_b   1.000
_cell.length_c   1.000
_cell.angle_alpha   90.00
_cell.angle_beta   90.00
_cell.angle_gamma   90.00
#
_symmetry.space_group_name_H-M   'P 1'
#
loop_
_entity.id
_entity.type
_entity.pdbx_description
1 polymer ?
#
loop_
_entity_poly.entity_id
_entity_poly.type
_entity_poly.pdbx_seq_one_letter_code
_entity_poly.pdbx_strand_id
1 'polypeptide(L)'
;MKVAVVTPTIGSEHLSKCIQSVDEQTYGDLTHYIFIDGNQYKSKVEEIIEGASKVRTITLEENVGKGWYGHRVYAACSFLVNADVIVYLDEDNWF
;
A
#
# COMPACT_ATOMS: atom_id res chain seq x y z
N MET A 1 17.56 6.57 7.86
CA MET A 1 17.32 5.82 6.62
C MET A 1 15.82 5.78 6.35
N LYS A 2 15.42 6.14 5.15
CA LYS A 2 14.00 6.18 4.76
C LYS A 2 13.53 4.79 4.34
N VAL A 3 12.48 4.29 5.00
CA VAL A 3 11.88 2.99 4.70
C VAL A 3 10.48 3.18 4.14
N ALA A 4 10.19 2.52 3.02
CA ALA A 4 8.86 2.49 2.43
C ALA A 4 8.33 1.06 2.48
N VAL A 5 7.11 0.90 3.00
CA VAL A 5 6.34 -0.34 2.87
C VAL A 5 5.33 -0.11 1.76
N VAL A 6 5.26 -1.02 0.81
CA VAL A 6 4.42 -0.89 -0.38
C VAL A 6 3.38 -1.99 -0.41
N THR A 7 2.11 -1.62 -0.49
CA THR A 7 0.99 -2.55 -0.54
C THR A 7 0.07 -2.21 -1.71
N PRO A 8 -0.04 -3.07 -2.73
CA PRO A 8 -1.09 -2.94 -3.73
C PRO A 8 -2.40 -3.43 -3.15
N THR A 9 -3.50 -2.77 -3.48
CA THR A 9 -4.80 -3.12 -2.92
C THR A 9 -5.94 -2.98 -3.92
N ILE A 10 -6.94 -3.82 -3.77
CA ILE A 10 -8.25 -3.69 -4.38
C ILE A 10 -9.34 -3.44 -3.32
N GLY A 11 -8.94 -2.97 -2.14
CA GLY A 11 -9.85 -2.66 -1.05
C GLY A 11 -10.39 -3.89 -0.33
N SER A 12 -9.55 -4.93 -0.15
CA SER A 12 -9.98 -6.15 0.54
C SER A 12 -10.22 -5.90 2.03
N GLU A 13 -10.97 -6.80 2.66
CA GLU A 13 -11.26 -6.73 4.10
C GLU A 13 -10.02 -6.86 4.98
N HIS A 14 -8.93 -7.38 4.42
CA HIS A 14 -7.67 -7.56 5.14
C HIS A 14 -6.81 -6.28 5.20
N LEU A 15 -7.15 -5.29 4.40
CA LEU A 15 -6.32 -4.08 4.26
C LEU A 15 -6.19 -3.32 5.59
N SER A 16 -7.26 -3.21 6.37
CA SER A 16 -7.21 -2.46 7.64
C SER A 16 -6.22 -3.09 8.61
N LYS A 17 -6.13 -4.41 8.67
CA LYS A 17 -5.17 -5.12 9.52
C LYS A 17 -3.74 -4.94 9.02
N CYS A 18 -3.54 -4.96 7.71
CA CYS A 18 -2.26 -4.68 7.09
C CYS A 18 -1.77 -3.28 7.47
N ILE A 19 -2.61 -2.27 7.31
CA ILE A 19 -2.30 -0.87 7.65
C ILE A 19 -1.98 -0.73 9.14
N GLN A 20 -2.80 -1.34 10.00
CA GLN A 20 -2.59 -1.29 11.44
C GLN A 20 -1.23 -1.87 11.82
N SER A 21 -0.84 -3.01 11.23
CA SER A 21 0.43 -3.65 11.55
C SER A 21 1.64 -2.77 11.18
N VAL A 22 1.53 -2.00 10.12
CA VAL A 22 2.58 -1.05 9.73
C VAL A 22 2.58 0.18 10.63
N ASP A 23 1.41 0.69 10.97
CA ASP A 23 1.27 1.87 11.83
C ASP A 23 1.82 1.62 13.23
N GLU A 24 1.77 0.39 13.70
CA GLU A 24 2.30 -0.02 15.02
C GLU A 24 3.82 -0.18 15.04
N GLN A 25 4.50 -0.13 13.90
CA GLN A 25 5.95 -0.20 13.87
C GLN A 25 6.56 1.06 14.49
N THR A 26 7.62 0.88 15.25
CA THR A 26 8.24 1.97 16.01
C THR A 26 9.26 2.78 15.22
N TYR A 27 9.61 2.34 14.01
CA TYR A 27 10.59 3.04 13.19
C TYR A 27 10.01 4.38 12.71
N GLY A 28 10.68 5.49 13.06
CA GLY A 28 10.14 6.84 12.82
C GLY A 28 10.14 7.30 11.37
N ASP A 29 11.07 6.82 10.54
CA ASP A 29 11.19 7.23 9.14
C ASP A 29 10.60 6.17 8.19
N LEU A 30 9.35 5.79 8.46
CA LEU A 30 8.61 4.78 7.74
C LEU A 30 7.36 5.39 7.11
N THR A 31 7.15 5.12 5.82
CA THR A 31 5.94 5.50 5.10
C THR A 31 5.31 4.26 4.47
N HIS A 32 4.00 4.12 4.61
CA HIS A 32 3.25 3.03 4.00
C HIS A 32 2.57 3.53 2.73
N TYR A 33 3.07 3.12 1.58
CA TYR A 33 2.49 3.47 0.27
C TYR A 33 1.45 2.45 -0.11
N ILE A 34 0.21 2.91 -0.24
CA ILE A 34 -0.93 2.09 -0.67
C ILE A 34 -1.19 2.39 -2.13
N PHE A 35 -0.97 1.42 -3.00
CA PHE A 35 -1.25 1.53 -4.42
C PHE A 35 -2.65 0.96 -4.69
N ILE A 36 -3.60 1.85 -4.95
CA ILE A 36 -4.98 1.46 -5.24
C ILE A 36 -5.03 1.01 -6.69
N ASP A 37 -5.15 -0.29 -6.90
CA ASP A 37 -5.07 -0.91 -8.22
C ASP A 37 -6.40 -0.91 -8.96
N GLY A 38 -6.80 0.28 -9.36
CA GLY A 38 -8.05 0.54 -10.04
C GLY A 38 -8.84 1.66 -9.38
N ASN A 39 -9.21 2.69 -10.14
CA ASN A 39 -9.92 3.86 -9.63
C ASN A 39 -11.25 3.48 -8.96
N GLN A 40 -11.86 2.38 -9.36
CA GLN A 40 -13.12 1.87 -8.79
C GLN A 40 -13.00 1.49 -7.31
N TYR A 41 -11.81 1.25 -6.82
CA TYR A 41 -11.58 0.86 -5.42
C TYR A 41 -11.21 2.04 -4.52
N LYS A 42 -11.05 3.24 -5.10
CA LYS A 42 -10.53 4.41 -4.37
C LYS A 42 -11.38 4.79 -3.16
N SER A 43 -12.69 4.89 -3.33
CA SER A 43 -13.58 5.29 -2.23
C SER A 43 -13.54 4.30 -1.07
N LYS A 44 -13.52 3.00 -1.37
CA LYS A 44 -13.46 1.96 -0.35
C LYS A 44 -12.14 2.00 0.43
N VAL A 45 -11.04 2.19 -0.27
CA VAL A 45 -9.72 2.27 0.37
C VAL A 45 -9.62 3.52 1.23
N GLU A 46 -10.13 4.66 0.77
CA GLU A 46 -10.11 5.91 1.54
C GLU A 46 -10.86 5.78 2.88
N GLU A 47 -11.95 5.02 2.92
CA GLU A 47 -12.66 4.74 4.16
C GLU A 47 -11.80 3.91 5.11
N ILE A 48 -11.09 2.93 4.59
CA ILE A 48 -10.25 2.02 5.39
C ILE A 48 -9.06 2.76 6.00
N ILE A 49 -8.43 3.66 5.25
CA ILE A 49 -7.22 4.35 5.68
C ILE A 49 -7.48 5.59 6.52
N GLU A 50 -8.73 5.96 6.74
CA GLU A 50 -9.08 7.14 7.50
C GLU A 50 -8.43 7.11 8.90
N GLY A 51 -7.68 8.16 9.22
CA GLY A 51 -6.96 8.25 10.49
C GLY A 51 -5.55 7.62 10.52
N ALA A 52 -5.14 6.92 9.47
CA ALA A 52 -3.80 6.36 9.41
C ALA A 52 -2.77 7.45 9.06
N SER A 53 -1.82 7.72 9.96
CA SER A 53 -0.90 8.86 9.82
C SER A 53 0.30 8.59 8.92
N LYS A 54 0.72 7.33 8.76
CA LYS A 54 1.89 6.95 7.97
C LYS A 54 1.58 6.59 6.52
N VAL A 55 0.32 6.63 6.14
CA VAL A 55 -0.16 6.16 4.83
C VAL A 55 -0.11 7.28 3.79
N ARG A 56 0.40 6.95 2.61
CA ARG A 56 0.25 7.73 1.39
C ARG A 56 -0.36 6.86 0.32
N THR A 57 -1.26 7.41 -0.48
CA THR A 57 -1.97 6.65 -1.50
C THR A 57 -1.58 7.09 -2.90
N ILE A 58 -1.51 6.12 -3.81
CA ILE A 58 -1.37 6.35 -5.25
C ILE A 58 -2.45 5.52 -5.92
N THR A 59 -3.31 6.16 -6.71
CA THR A 59 -4.41 5.49 -7.39
C THR A 59 -4.06 5.26 -8.86
N LEU A 60 -4.18 4.02 -9.31
CA LEU A 60 -4.06 3.67 -10.72
C LEU A 60 -5.46 3.69 -11.34
N GLU A 61 -5.58 4.24 -12.55
CA GLU A 61 -6.88 4.35 -13.21
C GLU A 61 -7.48 2.98 -13.53
N GLU A 62 -6.63 2.04 -13.94
CA GLU A 62 -7.05 0.70 -14.32
C GLU A 62 -6.42 -0.33 -13.42
N ASN A 63 -7.06 -1.49 -13.28
CA ASN A 63 -6.52 -2.61 -12.55
C ASN A 63 -5.33 -3.20 -13.32
N VAL A 64 -4.11 -2.88 -12.89
CA VAL A 64 -2.87 -3.33 -13.48
C VAL A 64 -2.52 -4.74 -13.05
N GLY A 65 -2.87 -5.10 -11.82
CA GLY A 65 -2.60 -6.43 -11.26
C GLY A 65 -3.35 -7.54 -11.97
N LYS A 66 -4.60 -7.32 -12.36
CA LYS A 66 -5.42 -8.25 -13.17
C LYS A 66 -5.31 -9.72 -12.71
N GLY A 67 -5.34 -9.95 -11.41
CA GLY A 67 -5.23 -11.29 -10.84
C GLY A 67 -3.81 -11.83 -10.69
N TRP A 68 -2.80 -11.06 -11.02
CA TRP A 68 -1.39 -11.44 -10.85
C TRP A 68 -0.83 -11.05 -9.48
N TYR A 69 -1.68 -11.01 -8.45
CA TYR A 69 -1.30 -10.75 -7.06
C TYR A 69 -0.50 -9.46 -6.85
N GLY A 70 -0.77 -8.44 -7.66
CA GLY A 70 -0.11 -7.15 -7.54
C GLY A 70 1.32 -7.08 -8.08
N HIS A 71 1.81 -8.10 -8.77
CA HIS A 71 3.17 -8.13 -9.30
C HIS A 71 3.49 -6.95 -10.22
N ARG A 72 2.53 -6.55 -11.07
CA ARG A 72 2.71 -5.40 -11.96
C ARG A 72 2.79 -4.09 -11.19
N VAL A 73 2.03 -3.99 -10.10
CA VAL A 73 2.06 -2.82 -9.22
C VAL A 73 3.42 -2.73 -8.53
N TYR A 74 3.95 -3.83 -8.04
CA TYR A 74 5.28 -3.86 -7.44
C TYR A 74 6.35 -3.42 -8.44
N ALA A 75 6.28 -3.85 -9.68
CA ALA A 75 7.21 -3.43 -10.71
C ALA A 75 7.18 -1.92 -10.94
N ALA A 76 5.99 -1.30 -10.91
CA ALA A 76 5.83 0.14 -11.07
C ALA A 76 6.32 0.92 -9.84
N CYS A 77 6.18 0.37 -8.64
CA CYS A 77 6.53 1.05 -7.38
C CYS A 77 7.98 1.49 -7.34
N SER A 78 8.89 0.71 -7.90
CA SER A 78 10.32 1.04 -7.89
C SER A 78 10.63 2.37 -8.55
N PHE A 79 9.77 2.86 -9.43
CA PHE A 79 9.91 4.15 -10.11
C PHE A 79 9.20 5.30 -9.40
N LEU A 80 8.20 4.98 -8.55
CA LEU A 80 7.32 5.99 -7.95
C LEU A 80 7.64 6.25 -6.48
N VAL A 81 8.34 5.35 -5.82
CA VAL A 81 8.64 5.45 -4.40
C VAL A 81 10.10 5.83 -4.20
N ASN A 82 10.32 6.94 -3.51
CA ASN A 82 11.67 7.41 -3.17
C ASN A 82 11.99 7.03 -1.72
N ALA A 83 12.75 5.95 -1.56
CA ALA A 83 13.16 5.47 -0.25
C ALA A 83 14.50 4.73 -0.34
N ASP A 84 15.18 4.59 0.80
CA ASP A 84 16.44 3.84 0.87
C ASP A 84 16.18 2.33 0.89
N VAL A 85 15.09 1.92 1.52
CA VAL A 85 14.65 0.53 1.59
C VAL A 85 13.18 0.44 1.24
N ILE A 86 12.82 -0.50 0.36
CA ILE A 86 11.44 -0.77 -0.02
C ILE A 86 11.08 -2.18 0.43
N VAL A 87 10.02 -2.30 1.22
CA VAL A 87 9.47 -3.57 1.69
C VAL A 87 8.11 -3.79 1.04
N TYR A 88 7.93 -4.91 0.38
CA TYR A 88 6.65 -5.26 -0.23
C TYR A 88 5.81 -6.08 0.74
N LEU A 89 4.57 -5.65 0.97
CA LEU A 89 3.65 -6.30 1.89
C LEU A 89 2.29 -6.41 1.22
N ASP A 90 1.83 -7.63 0.95
CA ASP A 90 0.51 -7.85 0.36
C ASP A 90 -0.58 -7.46 1.36
N GLU A 91 -1.77 -7.03 0.87
CA GLU A 91 -2.85 -6.56 1.72
C GLU A 91 -3.45 -7.63 2.64
N ASP A 92 -3.26 -8.91 2.32
CA ASP A 92 -3.70 -10.03 3.14
C ASP A 92 -2.61 -10.51 4.12
N ASN A 93 -1.49 -9.78 4.19
CA ASN A 93 -0.40 -10.04 5.13
C ASN A 93 -0.23 -8.87 6.12
N TRP A 94 0.49 -9.13 7.19
CA TRP A 94 0.80 -8.12 8.21
C TRP A 94 2.06 -8.52 8.98
N PHE A 95 2.63 -7.52 9.60
CA PHE A 95 3.80 -7.73 10.46
C PHE A 95 3.43 -8.34 11.80
#